data_5a33bdcea99cbe393ab4e5f76c2e6aae
#
_entry.id   5a33bdcea99cbe393ab4e5f76c2e6aae
#
_cell.length_a   1.000
_cell.length_b   1.000
_cell.length_c   1.000
_cell.angle_alpha   90.00
_cell.angle_beta   90.00
_cell.angle_gamma   90.00
#
_symmetry.space_group_name_H-M   'P 1'
#
loop_
_entity.id
_entity.type
_entity.pdbx_description
1 polymer ?
#
loop_
_entity_poly.entity_id
_entity_poly.type
_entity_poly.pdbx_seq_one_letter_code
_entity_poly.pdbx_strand_id
1 'polypeptide(L)'
;MNMKNELVQKNFDEWNIQKKKTNAEDPRLYTVREIWWCRLGVNVGTEQDGKGGRFVRPCVIIRGFGPDACLVVPLTASSREHPLRVSIGLIEGSNARANLSQIRVIDTRRLQNKIGFLDGRAFSELKKRIRELF
;
A
#
# COMPACT_ATOMS: atom_id res chain seq x y z
N MET A 1 32.55 2.41 1.42
CA MET A 1 31.25 3.01 1.66
C MET A 1 30.37 2.84 0.44
N ASN A 2 29.11 2.65 0.66
CA ASN A 2 28.17 2.47 -0.42
C ASN A 2 27.47 3.79 -0.76
N MET A 3 27.81 4.38 -1.90
CA MET A 3 27.22 5.63 -2.38
C MET A 3 25.69 5.53 -2.51
N LYS A 4 25.18 4.35 -2.84
CA LYS A 4 23.73 4.13 -2.96
C LYS A 4 23.01 4.36 -1.63
N ASN A 5 23.63 3.98 -0.51
CA ASN A 5 23.00 4.17 0.81
C ASN A 5 22.86 5.66 1.16
N GLU A 6 23.80 6.47 0.74
CA GLU A 6 23.72 7.92 0.94
C GLU A 6 22.63 8.55 0.07
N LEU A 7 22.54 8.10 -1.21
CA LEU A 7 21.58 8.65 -2.16
C LEU A 7 20.13 8.24 -1.86
N VAL A 8 19.94 7.12 -1.19
CA VAL A 8 18.61 6.59 -0.87
C VAL A 8 18.29 6.66 0.62
N GLN A 9 18.92 7.57 1.32
CA GLN A 9 18.65 7.77 2.74
C GLN A 9 17.17 8.15 2.92
N LYS A 10 16.49 7.42 3.80
CA LYS A 10 15.07 7.62 4.07
C LYS A 10 14.84 8.80 5.01
N ASN A 11 13.78 9.58 4.74
CA ASN A 11 13.42 10.74 5.55
C ASN A 11 12.49 10.32 6.70
N PHE A 12 13.07 9.73 7.73
CA PHE A 12 12.33 9.26 8.89
C PHE A 12 11.77 10.42 9.74
N ASP A 13 12.48 11.54 9.79
CA ASP A 13 12.05 12.67 10.63
C ASP A 13 10.76 13.30 10.11
N GLU A 14 10.67 13.57 8.81
CA GLU A 14 9.44 14.09 8.21
C GLU A 14 8.31 13.09 8.32
N TRP A 15 8.61 11.80 8.13
CA TRP A 15 7.61 10.76 8.27
C TRP A 15 7.09 10.68 9.71
N ASN A 16 7.95 10.89 10.70
CA ASN A 16 7.53 10.89 12.09
C ASN A 16 6.53 12.01 12.36
N ILE A 17 6.76 13.20 11.81
CA ILE A 17 5.81 14.30 11.90
C ILE A 17 4.47 13.92 11.26
N GLN A 18 4.51 13.30 10.09
CA GLN A 18 3.32 12.88 9.37
C GLN A 18 2.54 11.80 10.14
N LYS A 19 3.25 10.86 10.78
CA LYS A 19 2.62 9.85 11.62
C LYS A 19 1.86 10.46 12.80
N LYS A 20 2.42 11.47 13.42
CA LYS A 20 1.74 12.15 14.54
C LYS A 20 0.43 12.78 14.08
N LYS A 21 0.43 13.41 12.91
CA LYS A 21 -0.78 13.98 12.34
C LYS A 21 -1.81 12.91 12.02
N THR A 22 -1.37 11.81 11.37
CA THR A 22 -2.25 10.69 11.03
C THR A 22 -2.86 10.08 12.29
N ASN A 23 -2.07 9.92 13.34
CA ASN A 23 -2.55 9.35 14.59
C ASN A 23 -3.62 10.20 15.27
N ALA A 24 -3.65 11.49 14.99
CA ALA A 24 -4.65 12.42 15.53
C ALA A 24 -5.94 12.47 14.71
N GLU A 25 -5.98 11.84 13.53
CA GLU A 25 -7.16 11.83 12.67
C GLU A 25 -8.14 10.73 13.08
N ASP A 26 -9.38 10.87 12.61
CA ASP A 26 -10.40 9.84 12.82
C ASP A 26 -10.19 8.66 11.86
N PRO A 27 -10.58 7.42 12.25
CA PRO A 27 -10.60 6.29 11.33
C PRO A 27 -11.48 6.55 10.12
N ARG A 28 -11.06 6.04 8.95
CA ARG A 28 -11.82 6.17 7.72
C ARG A 28 -12.78 5.01 7.56
N LEU A 29 -13.95 5.29 6.97
CA LEU A 29 -14.87 4.24 6.56
C LEU A 29 -14.36 3.63 5.25
N TYR A 30 -14.31 2.32 5.20
CA TYR A 30 -13.79 1.60 4.05
C TYR A 30 -14.63 0.37 3.73
N THR A 31 -14.46 -0.12 2.50
CA THR A 31 -15.05 -1.38 2.06
C THR A 31 -13.98 -2.23 1.37
N VAL A 32 -14.06 -3.53 1.52
CA VAL A 32 -13.19 -4.50 0.83
C VAL A 32 -13.26 -4.28 -0.68
N ARG A 33 -12.15 -4.47 -1.38
CA ARG A 33 -11.93 -4.23 -2.81
C ARG A 33 -11.62 -2.78 -3.15
N GLU A 34 -11.85 -1.84 -2.26
CA GLU A 34 -11.52 -0.45 -2.52
C GLU A 34 -10.01 -0.25 -2.65
N ILE A 35 -9.63 0.69 -3.49
CA ILE A 35 -8.25 1.11 -3.68
C ILE A 35 -8.12 2.51 -3.09
N TRP A 36 -7.19 2.66 -2.18
CA TRP A 36 -6.96 3.92 -1.46
C TRP A 36 -5.51 4.35 -1.55
N TRP A 37 -5.29 5.66 -1.60
CA TRP A 37 -3.99 6.22 -1.26
C TRP A 37 -3.78 6.01 0.24
N CYS A 38 -2.73 5.28 0.60
CA CYS A 38 -2.42 4.98 2.00
C CYS A 38 -1.10 5.61 2.40
N ARG A 39 -1.07 6.19 3.59
CA ARG A 39 0.15 6.78 4.16
C ARG A 39 1.03 5.66 4.71
N LEU A 40 1.85 5.07 3.86
CA LEU A 40 2.75 3.98 4.26
C LEU A 40 4.07 4.52 4.84
N GLY A 41 4.44 5.74 4.47
CA GLY A 41 5.61 6.41 5.00
C GLY A 41 6.92 5.83 4.53
N VAL A 42 7.93 5.91 5.39
CA VAL A 42 9.22 5.27 5.20
C VAL A 42 9.36 4.17 6.24
N ASN A 43 9.88 3.02 5.82
CA ASN A 43 9.95 1.82 6.64
C ASN A 43 11.36 1.24 6.59
N VAL A 44 11.57 0.17 7.34
CA VAL A 44 12.93 -0.39 7.46
C VAL A 44 13.28 -1.22 6.22
N GLY A 45 14.44 -0.92 5.64
CA GLY A 45 15.03 -1.72 4.58
C GLY A 45 14.12 -1.97 3.37
N THR A 46 13.76 -3.23 3.16
CA THR A 46 12.97 -3.66 2.00
C THR A 46 11.46 -3.51 2.16
N GLU A 47 10.99 -3.09 3.33
CA GLU A 47 9.57 -2.85 3.54
C GLU A 47 9.08 -1.74 2.62
N GLN A 48 7.85 -1.89 2.10
CA GLN A 48 7.29 -0.97 1.12
C GLN A 48 7.09 0.42 1.72
N ASP A 49 7.69 1.41 1.08
CA ASP A 49 7.52 2.82 1.44
C ASP A 49 6.39 3.47 0.63
N GLY A 50 5.83 4.54 1.15
CA GLY A 50 5.06 5.49 0.37
C GLY A 50 6.00 6.37 -0.44
N LYS A 51 5.46 7.13 -1.40
CA LYS A 51 6.24 7.98 -2.29
C LYS A 51 5.81 9.43 -2.19
N GLY A 52 6.74 10.31 -2.58
CA GLY A 52 6.51 11.74 -2.60
C GLY A 52 6.48 12.36 -1.21
N GLY A 53 6.16 13.65 -1.14
CA GLY A 53 6.12 14.40 0.11
C GLY A 53 5.02 13.98 1.07
N ARG A 54 4.04 13.20 0.60
CA ARG A 54 2.95 12.69 1.41
C ARG A 54 3.20 11.28 1.93
N PHE A 55 4.25 10.64 1.47
CA PHE A 55 4.61 9.26 1.85
C PHE A 55 3.49 8.26 1.56
N VAL A 56 2.80 8.42 0.43
CA VAL A 56 1.63 7.61 0.08
C VAL A 56 1.91 6.60 -1.02
N ARG A 57 1.10 5.56 -1.04
CA ARG A 57 1.09 4.53 -2.09
C ARG A 57 -0.33 4.00 -2.23
N PRO A 58 -0.78 3.68 -3.46
CA PRO A 58 -2.07 3.02 -3.62
C PRO A 58 -2.03 1.62 -3.00
N CYS A 59 -3.11 1.25 -2.32
CA CYS A 59 -3.26 -0.08 -1.75
C CYS A 59 -4.67 -0.59 -2.00
N VAL A 60 -4.79 -1.90 -2.19
CA VAL A 60 -6.10 -2.58 -2.27
C VAL A 60 -6.45 -3.11 -0.90
N ILE A 61 -7.67 -2.85 -0.45
CA ILE A 61 -8.18 -3.41 0.80
C ILE A 61 -8.65 -4.84 0.57
N ILE A 62 -8.03 -5.79 1.24
CA ILE A 62 -8.32 -7.21 1.09
C ILE A 62 -9.31 -7.70 2.13
N ARG A 63 -9.18 -7.25 3.37
CA ARG A 63 -10.02 -7.68 4.47
C ARG A 63 -10.10 -6.62 5.55
N GLY A 64 -11.27 -6.48 6.17
CA GLY A 64 -11.44 -5.61 7.33
C GLY A 64 -11.31 -6.37 8.63
N PHE A 65 -10.72 -5.71 9.62
CA PHE A 65 -10.64 -6.21 11.00
C PHE A 65 -11.30 -5.18 11.93
N GLY A 66 -12.55 -4.84 11.61
CA GLY A 66 -13.30 -3.82 12.33
C GLY A 66 -13.02 -2.41 11.77
N PRO A 67 -13.49 -1.36 12.48
CA PRO A 67 -13.36 0.00 11.96
C PRO A 67 -11.95 0.56 12.01
N ASP A 68 -11.06 -0.02 12.83
CA ASP A 68 -9.75 0.56 13.11
C ASP A 68 -8.60 -0.05 12.31
N ALA A 69 -8.80 -1.24 11.73
CA ALA A 69 -7.71 -1.95 11.06
C ALA A 69 -8.19 -2.69 9.83
N CYS A 70 -7.32 -2.80 8.82
CA CYS A 70 -7.60 -3.58 7.62
C CYS A 70 -6.31 -4.15 7.03
N LEU A 71 -6.47 -5.24 6.28
CA LEU A 71 -5.39 -5.89 5.56
C LEU A 71 -5.34 -5.30 4.15
N VAL A 72 -4.17 -4.81 3.75
CA VAL A 72 -3.99 -4.20 2.43
C VAL A 72 -2.81 -4.81 1.69
N VAL A 73 -2.84 -4.71 0.36
CA VAL A 73 -1.72 -5.04 -0.50
C VAL A 73 -1.30 -3.76 -1.21
N PRO A 74 -0.05 -3.31 -1.04
CA PRO A 74 0.45 -2.15 -1.77
C PRO A 74 0.56 -2.42 -3.27
N LEU A 75 0.31 -1.39 -4.06
CA LEU A 75 0.45 -1.43 -5.51
C LEU A 75 1.73 -0.74 -5.95
N THR A 76 2.29 -1.21 -7.04
CA THR A 76 3.47 -0.62 -7.65
C THR A 76 3.24 -0.43 -9.15
N ALA A 77 3.78 0.65 -9.71
CA ALA A 77 3.77 0.89 -11.14
C ALA A 77 5.01 0.28 -11.83
N SER A 78 5.91 -0.34 -11.08
CA SER A 78 7.11 -0.97 -11.62
C SER A 78 6.76 -2.05 -12.63
N SER A 79 7.44 -2.04 -13.79
CA SER A 79 7.28 -3.06 -14.82
C SER A 79 8.13 -4.30 -14.55
N ARG A 80 8.91 -4.33 -13.48
CA ARG A 80 9.78 -5.45 -13.14
C ARG A 80 8.95 -6.69 -12.85
N GLU A 81 9.23 -7.76 -13.57
CA GLU A 81 8.58 -9.04 -13.34
C GLU A 81 9.05 -9.66 -12.02
N HIS A 82 8.09 -10.25 -11.30
CA HIS A 82 8.37 -10.97 -10.07
C HIS A 82 7.18 -11.89 -9.78
N PRO A 83 7.44 -13.14 -9.31
CA PRO A 83 6.34 -14.10 -9.02
C PRO A 83 5.31 -13.57 -8.02
N LEU A 84 5.70 -12.69 -7.11
CA LEU A 84 4.82 -12.12 -6.09
C LEU A 84 4.23 -10.77 -6.48
N ARG A 85 4.35 -10.37 -7.75
CA ARG A 85 3.70 -9.17 -8.29
C ARG A 85 2.62 -9.58 -9.27
N VAL A 86 1.39 -9.23 -8.96
CA VAL A 86 0.21 -9.63 -9.75
C VAL A 86 -0.36 -8.39 -10.45
N SER A 87 -0.45 -8.46 -11.78
CA SER A 87 -1.06 -7.38 -12.55
C SER A 87 -2.54 -7.28 -12.22
N ILE A 88 -3.01 -6.06 -11.96
CA ILE A 88 -4.41 -5.80 -11.64
C ILE A 88 -5.05 -4.79 -12.59
N GLY A 89 -4.36 -4.40 -13.66
CA GLY A 89 -4.88 -3.49 -14.67
C GLY A 89 -4.45 -2.04 -14.43
N LEU A 90 -5.23 -1.12 -14.99
CA LEU A 90 -4.92 0.31 -14.93
C LEU A 90 -5.48 0.93 -13.67
N ILE A 91 -4.63 1.64 -12.95
CA ILE A 91 -5.03 2.45 -11.79
C ILE A 91 -4.47 3.85 -12.03
N GLU A 92 -5.32 4.85 -12.03
CA GLU A 92 -4.92 6.24 -12.31
C GLU A 92 -4.13 6.36 -13.63
N GLY A 93 -4.56 5.60 -14.65
CA GLY A 93 -3.94 5.65 -15.98
C GLY A 93 -2.63 4.89 -16.13
N SER A 94 -2.14 4.23 -15.10
CA SER A 94 -0.90 3.45 -15.13
C SER A 94 -1.18 1.98 -14.83
N ASN A 95 -0.45 1.08 -15.50
CA ASN A 95 -0.50 -0.33 -15.15
C ASN A 95 0.00 -0.52 -13.73
N ALA A 96 -0.78 -1.22 -12.93
CA ALA A 96 -0.45 -1.46 -11.53
C ALA A 96 -0.30 -2.95 -11.25
N ARG A 97 0.61 -3.29 -10.35
CA ARG A 97 0.80 -4.64 -9.86
C ARG A 97 0.68 -4.65 -8.35
N ALA A 98 -0.05 -5.64 -7.84
CA ALA A 98 -0.15 -5.86 -6.40
C ALA A 98 1.12 -6.55 -5.93
N ASN A 99 1.78 -5.96 -4.94
CA ASN A 99 3.03 -6.49 -4.40
C ASN A 99 2.72 -7.38 -3.20
N LEU A 100 2.56 -8.68 -3.46
CA LEU A 100 2.10 -9.64 -2.46
C LEU A 100 3.07 -9.81 -1.30
N SER A 101 4.38 -9.63 -1.54
CA SER A 101 5.37 -9.77 -0.47
C SER A 101 5.27 -8.67 0.58
N GLN A 102 4.51 -7.61 0.30
CA GLN A 102 4.35 -6.46 1.17
C GLN A 102 2.94 -6.36 1.77
N ILE A 103 2.18 -7.45 1.73
CA ILE A 103 0.85 -7.49 2.37
C ILE A 103 0.99 -7.16 3.86
N ARG A 104 0.12 -6.30 4.36
CA ARG A 104 0.22 -5.86 5.75
C ARG A 104 -1.11 -5.37 6.30
N VAL A 105 -1.22 -5.42 7.62
CA VAL A 105 -2.33 -4.78 8.33
C VAL A 105 -1.94 -3.32 8.60
N ILE A 106 -2.88 -2.43 8.37
CA ILE A 106 -2.70 -1.01 8.67
C ILE A 106 -3.85 -0.50 9.53
N ASP A 107 -3.59 0.57 10.24
CA ASP A 107 -4.64 1.35 10.90
C ASP A 107 -5.40 2.13 9.82
N THR A 108 -6.73 2.18 9.91
CA THR A 108 -7.56 2.83 8.90
C THR A 108 -7.38 4.34 8.81
N ARG A 109 -6.76 4.96 9.81
CA ARG A 109 -6.38 6.37 9.74
C ARG A 109 -5.30 6.66 8.69
N ARG A 110 -4.59 5.62 8.23
CA ARG A 110 -3.62 5.75 7.13
C ARG A 110 -4.29 5.89 5.76
N LEU A 111 -5.57 5.56 5.64
CA LEU A 111 -6.33 5.74 4.41
C LEU A 111 -6.56 7.23 4.16
N GLN A 112 -6.12 7.72 3.00
CA GLN A 112 -6.19 9.15 2.70
C GLN A 112 -7.34 9.47 1.74
N ASN A 113 -7.27 8.98 0.52
CA ASN A 113 -8.26 9.22 -0.53
C ASN A 113 -8.58 7.92 -1.23
N LYS A 114 -9.88 7.66 -1.43
CA LYS A 114 -10.31 6.53 -2.23
C LYS A 114 -10.11 6.83 -3.71
N ILE A 115 -9.47 5.92 -4.43
CA ILE A 115 -9.24 6.01 -5.86
C ILE A 115 -10.38 5.36 -6.63
N GLY A 116 -10.87 4.22 -6.15
CA GLY A 116 -11.89 3.41 -6.80
C GLY A 116 -11.96 2.05 -6.14
N PHE A 117 -12.29 1.05 -6.93
CA PHE A 117 -12.32 -0.33 -6.43
C PHE A 117 -11.92 -1.30 -7.53
N LEU A 118 -11.39 -2.43 -7.11
CA LEU A 118 -10.98 -3.49 -8.01
C LEU A 118 -12.21 -4.29 -8.43
N ASP A 119 -12.34 -4.63 -9.73
CA ASP A 119 -13.46 -5.44 -10.17
C ASP A 119 -13.44 -6.84 -9.56
N GLY A 120 -14.60 -7.52 -9.55
CA GLY A 120 -14.77 -8.79 -8.84
C GLY A 120 -13.85 -9.90 -9.34
N ARG A 121 -13.58 -9.95 -10.67
CA ARG A 121 -12.71 -10.97 -11.24
C ARG A 121 -11.26 -10.75 -10.82
N ALA A 122 -10.76 -9.53 -10.95
CA ALA A 122 -9.40 -9.19 -10.54
C ALA A 122 -9.22 -9.41 -9.05
N PHE A 123 -10.22 -9.06 -8.24
CA PHE A 123 -10.17 -9.27 -6.80
C PHE A 123 -10.13 -10.75 -6.42
N SER A 124 -10.95 -11.58 -7.09
CA SER A 124 -10.94 -13.03 -6.86
C SER A 124 -9.59 -13.66 -7.19
N GLU A 125 -8.99 -13.24 -8.30
CA GLU A 125 -7.66 -13.70 -8.71
C GLU A 125 -6.59 -13.26 -7.71
N LEU A 126 -6.67 -12.01 -7.24
CA LEU A 126 -5.74 -11.50 -6.25
C LEU A 126 -5.81 -12.30 -4.96
N LYS A 127 -7.02 -12.58 -4.46
CA LYS A 127 -7.20 -13.40 -3.25
C LYS A 127 -6.66 -14.81 -3.44
N LYS A 128 -6.86 -15.41 -4.60
CA LYS A 128 -6.32 -16.72 -4.91
C LYS A 128 -4.80 -16.73 -4.81
N ARG A 129 -4.15 -15.73 -5.41
CA ARG A 129 -2.70 -15.61 -5.36
C ARG A 129 -2.19 -15.38 -3.94
N ILE A 130 -2.93 -14.63 -3.12
CA ILE A 130 -2.58 -14.44 -1.71
C ILE A 130 -2.64 -15.77 -0.95
N ARG A 131 -3.70 -16.57 -1.19
CA ARG A 131 -3.80 -17.89 -0.54
C ARG A 131 -2.65 -18.81 -0.90
N GLU A 132 -2.14 -18.70 -2.12
CA GLU A 132 -1.01 -19.51 -2.60
C GLU A 132 0.32 -19.16 -1.92
N LEU A 133 0.38 -18.07 -1.16
CA LEU A 133 1.57 -17.74 -0.36
C LEU A 133 1.76 -18.70 0.82
N PHE A 134 0.72 -19.39 1.20
CA PHE A 134 0.71 -20.31 2.34
C PHE A 134 0.65 -21.78 1.87
#